data_7d489c245b725490007fecae56f66cf3
#
_entry.id   7d489c245b725490007fecae56f66cf3
#
_cell.length_a   1.000
_cell.length_b   1.000
_cell.length_c   1.000
_cell.angle_alpha   90.00
_cell.angle_beta   90.00
_cell.angle_gamma   90.00
#
_symmetry.space_group_name_H-M   'P 1'
#
loop_
_entity.id
_entity.type
_entity.pdbx_description
1 polymer ?
#
loop_
_entity_poly.entity_id
_entity_poly.type
_entity_poly.pdbx_seq_one_letter_code
_entity_poly.pdbx_strand_id
1 'polypeptide(L)'
;PKVLHKIFGYPILYYPIKTLLNAGLKPSNLFIVVGRNREIYEKSVKISDVNFVIQDEPLGTGDATKRILPYIEDSDDVLVMPSDVPLIEKETIIKAKEFFKEKKAHILILTSILENPSPYGRVVREGEKIVGIKEDRDLKDDEKEIKEINSGIYIFKEEILKKYLPLIKNENAQREYYLTDVVGLAANDGNRIISMPVPFEEIIGINTRRDLREIFKIMKERKINELEDNGVTIFDPSTTFISPFVKAGRDTVFYPGVYIEGEVEFGEGCVIGPFVRIDAVKEKVIVKDSVIIGPFASIREGTKLMKKSKAKTFVEIKKSTVGEESAVPHLSYIGDATIGKNVNIGAGTITCNYDGKKKHPTIIEDDVFIGSDSILVAKEGGLFIRKGAYTGAGSVITEDVPPYSLALGRARQINKEGWVKKDE
;
A
#
# COMPACT_ATOMS: atom_id res chain seq x y z
N PRO A 1 0.98 6.72 17.09
CA PRO A 1 1.56 7.79 16.26
C PRO A 1 0.75 8.03 14.99
N LYS A 2 0.56 9.30 14.60
CA LYS A 2 -0.28 9.67 13.43
C LYS A 2 0.16 9.00 12.12
N VAL A 3 1.46 8.88 11.91
CA VAL A 3 2.04 8.29 10.69
C VAL A 3 1.83 6.78 10.55
N LEU A 4 1.32 6.11 11.59
CA LEU A 4 0.98 4.69 11.57
C LEU A 4 -0.50 4.42 11.25
N HIS A 5 -1.34 5.46 11.07
CA HIS A 5 -2.68 5.27 10.52
C HIS A 5 -2.58 4.75 9.09
N LYS A 6 -3.53 3.87 8.74
CA LYS A 6 -3.47 3.17 7.46
C LYS A 6 -4.33 3.83 6.39
N ILE A 7 -3.80 3.83 5.18
CA ILE A 7 -4.48 4.11 3.93
C ILE A 7 -4.25 2.89 3.03
N PHE A 8 -5.29 2.32 2.42
CA PHE A 8 -5.20 1.11 1.58
C PHE A 8 -4.34 -0.01 2.19
N GLY A 9 -4.46 -0.18 3.53
CA GLY A 9 -3.78 -1.24 4.28
C GLY A 9 -2.36 -0.90 4.77
N TYR A 10 -1.70 0.12 4.21
CA TYR A 10 -0.34 0.54 4.61
C TYR A 10 -0.34 1.77 5.52
N PRO A 11 0.61 1.89 6.47
CA PRO A 11 0.76 3.09 7.28
C PRO A 11 1.12 4.31 6.42
N ILE A 12 0.74 5.52 6.85
CA ILE A 12 1.07 6.77 6.14
C ILE A 12 2.56 6.85 5.81
N LEU A 13 3.40 6.52 6.77
CA LEU A 13 4.87 6.54 6.63
C LEU A 13 5.39 5.64 5.49
N TYR A 14 4.66 4.60 5.11
CA TYR A 14 5.05 3.69 4.03
C TYR A 14 5.13 4.40 2.67
N TYR A 15 4.24 5.36 2.42
CA TYR A 15 4.13 6.03 1.11
C TYR A 15 5.35 6.88 0.78
N PRO A 16 5.79 7.85 1.63
CA PRO A 16 6.99 8.63 1.33
C PRO A 16 8.24 7.76 1.23
N ILE A 17 8.39 6.72 2.04
CA ILE A 17 9.50 5.77 1.92
C ILE A 17 9.46 5.09 0.54
N LYS A 18 8.29 4.59 0.13
CA LYS A 18 8.13 3.92 -1.17
C LYS A 18 8.41 4.86 -2.34
N THR A 19 7.98 6.12 -2.24
CA THR A 19 8.28 7.16 -3.24
C THR A 19 9.79 7.40 -3.35
N LEU A 20 10.51 7.52 -2.24
CA LEU A 20 11.96 7.71 -2.24
C LEU A 20 12.71 6.52 -2.87
N LEU A 21 12.30 5.29 -2.53
CA LEU A 21 12.86 4.08 -3.14
C LEU A 21 12.59 4.03 -4.65
N ASN A 22 11.38 4.39 -5.08
CA ASN A 22 11.01 4.46 -6.49
C ASN A 22 11.74 5.60 -7.24
N ALA A 23 12.17 6.65 -6.54
CA ALA A 23 13.03 7.73 -7.07
C ALA A 23 14.52 7.33 -7.12
N GLY A 24 14.85 6.07 -6.81
CA GLY A 24 16.19 5.50 -6.96
C GLY A 24 17.09 5.64 -5.73
N LEU A 25 16.56 6.02 -4.55
CA LEU A 25 17.32 5.99 -3.30
C LEU A 25 17.45 4.53 -2.82
N LYS A 26 18.63 4.17 -2.31
CA LYS A 26 18.85 2.85 -1.71
C LYS A 26 18.24 2.80 -0.31
N PRO A 27 17.67 1.67 0.12
CA PRO A 27 17.12 1.54 1.48
C PRO A 27 18.12 1.90 2.58
N SER A 28 19.39 1.49 2.43
CA SER A 28 20.47 1.80 3.36
C SER A 28 20.77 3.29 3.53
N ASN A 29 20.35 4.12 2.57
CA ASN A 29 20.55 5.56 2.62
C ASN A 29 19.29 6.30 3.14
N LEU A 30 18.26 5.57 3.58
CA LEU A 30 17.07 6.15 4.19
C LEU A 30 17.17 6.08 5.71
N PHE A 31 17.09 7.24 6.35
CA PHE A 31 17.09 7.40 7.79
C PHE A 31 15.74 7.95 8.23
N ILE A 32 15.02 7.18 9.03
CA ILE A 32 13.68 7.53 9.52
C ILE A 32 13.81 7.87 11.00
N VAL A 33 13.67 9.16 11.32
CA VAL A 33 13.74 9.61 12.70
C VAL A 33 12.37 9.37 13.35
N VAL A 34 12.36 8.61 14.44
CA VAL A 34 11.16 8.19 15.16
C VAL A 34 11.30 8.40 16.67
N GLY A 35 10.18 8.47 17.39
CA GLY A 35 10.19 8.50 18.84
C GLY A 35 10.63 7.17 19.47
N ARG A 36 10.66 7.12 20.81
CA ARG A 36 11.22 6.02 21.65
C ARG A 36 10.77 4.60 21.27
N ASN A 37 9.56 4.43 20.74
CA ASN A 37 9.01 3.09 20.41
C ASN A 37 9.37 2.66 18.97
N ARG A 38 10.64 2.63 18.63
CA ARG A 38 11.16 2.24 17.30
C ARG A 38 10.53 0.97 16.72
N GLU A 39 10.40 -0.08 17.54
CA GLU A 39 9.88 -1.38 17.09
C GLU A 39 8.47 -1.32 16.47
N ILE A 40 7.60 -0.41 16.92
CA ILE A 40 6.25 -0.25 16.38
C ILE A 40 6.32 0.21 14.92
N TYR A 41 7.25 1.10 14.61
CA TYR A 41 7.45 1.62 13.25
C TYR A 41 8.03 0.53 12.33
N GLU A 42 9.09 -0.17 12.77
CA GLU A 42 9.71 -1.27 12.02
C GLU A 42 8.70 -2.37 11.69
N LYS A 43 7.92 -2.82 12.68
CA LYS A 43 6.87 -3.83 12.50
C LYS A 43 5.74 -3.38 11.58
N SER A 44 5.46 -2.07 11.53
CA SER A 44 4.36 -1.51 10.74
C SER A 44 4.75 -1.26 9.28
N VAL A 45 5.97 -0.76 9.02
CA VAL A 45 6.44 -0.39 7.69
C VAL A 45 6.88 -1.61 6.88
N LYS A 46 7.55 -2.58 7.51
CA LYS A 46 7.99 -3.84 6.89
C LYS A 46 8.80 -3.66 5.59
N ILE A 47 9.64 -2.67 5.54
CA ILE A 47 10.62 -2.48 4.47
C ILE A 47 12.00 -2.83 5.07
N SER A 48 12.72 -3.77 4.46
CA SER A 48 14.05 -4.16 4.90
C SER A 48 15.10 -3.07 4.60
N ASP A 49 16.16 -3.09 5.38
CA ASP A 49 17.37 -2.31 5.15
C ASP A 49 17.22 -0.78 5.24
N VAL A 50 16.12 -0.26 5.78
CA VAL A 50 15.98 1.14 6.14
C VAL A 50 16.44 1.38 7.58
N ASN A 51 17.02 2.55 7.84
CA ASN A 51 17.56 2.91 9.14
C ASN A 51 16.54 3.67 9.98
N PHE A 52 16.26 3.19 11.19
CA PHE A 52 15.44 3.92 12.15
C PHE A 52 16.33 4.54 13.23
N VAL A 53 16.25 5.86 13.37
CA VAL A 53 17.01 6.65 14.34
C VAL A 53 16.06 7.19 15.40
N ILE A 54 16.43 7.09 16.68
CA ILE A 54 15.57 7.50 17.78
C ILE A 54 15.79 8.99 18.10
N GLN A 55 14.69 9.73 18.15
CA GLN A 55 14.59 11.02 18.83
C GLN A 55 13.86 10.81 20.16
N ASP A 56 14.58 10.90 21.27
CA ASP A 56 14.04 10.59 22.60
C ASP A 56 12.94 11.56 23.03
N GLU A 57 13.09 12.83 22.73
CA GLU A 57 12.13 13.88 23.04
C GLU A 57 11.79 14.66 21.75
N PRO A 58 10.54 15.05 21.55
CA PRO A 58 10.10 15.79 20.36
C PRO A 58 10.54 17.26 20.44
N LEU A 59 11.83 17.52 20.31
CA LEU A 59 12.44 18.84 20.40
C LEU A 59 12.43 19.64 19.08
N GLY A 60 11.70 19.20 18.09
CA GLY A 60 11.55 19.87 16.80
C GLY A 60 12.28 19.21 15.64
N THR A 61 12.07 19.75 14.42
CA THR A 61 12.58 19.18 13.16
C THR A 61 14.09 19.32 13.01
N GLY A 62 14.67 20.37 13.57
CA GLY A 62 16.12 20.59 13.60
C GLY A 62 16.83 19.55 14.49
N ASP A 63 16.28 19.26 15.68
CA ASP A 63 16.83 18.20 16.54
C ASP A 63 16.71 16.83 15.88
N ALA A 64 15.58 16.53 15.25
CA ALA A 64 15.41 15.30 14.49
C ALA A 64 16.48 15.15 13.41
N THR A 65 16.72 16.21 12.63
CA THR A 65 17.75 16.21 11.57
C THR A 65 19.16 16.09 12.16
N LYS A 66 19.41 16.69 13.32
CA LYS A 66 20.70 16.60 14.02
C LYS A 66 21.08 15.16 14.38
N ARG A 67 20.08 14.29 14.67
CA ARG A 67 20.32 12.86 14.99
C ARG A 67 20.94 12.07 13.88
N ILE A 68 20.82 12.53 12.61
CA ILE A 68 21.39 11.82 11.46
C ILE A 68 22.76 12.36 11.05
N LEU A 69 23.27 13.46 11.61
CA LEU A 69 24.58 14.02 11.28
C LEU A 69 25.73 12.99 11.32
N PRO A 70 25.79 12.05 12.29
CA PRO A 70 26.84 11.04 12.34
C PRO A 70 26.87 10.06 11.16
N TYR A 71 25.77 10.00 10.38
CA TYR A 71 25.61 9.07 9.25
C TYR A 71 25.76 9.76 7.88
N ILE A 72 25.95 11.09 7.88
CA ILE A 72 26.12 11.87 6.65
C ILE A 72 27.59 11.88 6.27
N GLU A 73 27.90 11.34 5.10
CA GLU A 73 29.26 11.35 4.55
C GLU A 73 29.59 12.70 3.91
N ASP A 74 30.89 12.96 3.70
CA ASP A 74 31.33 14.17 3.04
C ASP A 74 30.89 14.17 1.56
N SER A 75 30.45 15.33 1.08
CA SER A 75 29.91 15.57 -0.27
C SER A 75 28.54 14.96 -0.53
N ASP A 76 27.81 14.52 0.49
CA ASP A 76 26.43 14.08 0.31
C ASP A 76 25.48 15.25 -0.03
N ASP A 77 24.49 14.97 -0.86
CA ASP A 77 23.30 15.78 -1.00
C ASP A 77 22.22 15.15 -0.11
N VAL A 78 21.77 15.85 0.92
CA VAL A 78 20.86 15.34 1.94
C VAL A 78 19.43 15.82 1.68
N LEU A 79 18.53 14.90 1.30
CA LEU A 79 17.10 15.18 1.21
C LEU A 79 16.45 15.01 2.58
N VAL A 80 15.82 16.05 3.09
CA VAL A 80 15.01 16.02 4.32
C VAL A 80 13.55 16.25 3.96
N MET A 81 12.64 15.42 4.49
CA MET A 81 11.21 15.57 4.25
C MET A 81 10.36 15.10 5.45
N PRO A 82 9.15 15.67 5.62
CA PRO A 82 8.21 15.18 6.62
C PRO A 82 7.75 13.75 6.33
N SER A 83 7.53 12.96 7.37
CA SER A 83 7.10 11.57 7.28
C SER A 83 5.60 11.39 7.03
N ASP A 84 4.84 12.46 7.01
CA ASP A 84 3.39 12.51 6.91
C ASP A 84 2.85 13.18 5.63
N VAL A 85 3.68 13.27 4.60
CA VAL A 85 3.33 13.76 3.25
C VAL A 85 3.27 12.60 2.24
N PRO A 86 2.19 11.83 2.23
CA PRO A 86 2.11 10.59 1.44
C PRO A 86 1.83 10.78 -0.04
N LEU A 87 1.55 12.02 -0.49
CA LEU A 87 1.17 12.32 -1.88
C LEU A 87 2.32 12.80 -2.75
N ILE A 88 3.52 12.94 -2.19
CA ILE A 88 4.72 13.35 -2.94
C ILE A 88 5.04 12.35 -4.05
N GLU A 89 5.30 12.84 -5.24
CA GLU A 89 5.56 12.01 -6.41
C GLU A 89 7.07 11.79 -6.62
N LYS A 90 7.43 10.63 -7.16
CA LYS A 90 8.84 10.30 -7.44
C LYS A 90 9.44 11.23 -8.49
N GLU A 91 8.64 11.65 -9.46
CA GLU A 91 9.01 12.60 -10.51
C GLU A 91 9.42 13.95 -9.94
N THR A 92 8.71 14.43 -8.91
CA THR A 92 9.02 15.65 -8.18
C THR A 92 10.36 15.53 -7.44
N ILE A 93 10.61 14.40 -6.78
CA ILE A 93 11.90 14.14 -6.12
C ILE A 93 13.06 14.08 -7.13
N ILE A 94 12.86 13.42 -8.26
CA ILE A 94 13.87 13.32 -9.33
C ILE A 94 14.19 14.72 -9.88
N LYS A 95 13.17 15.50 -10.25
CA LYS A 95 13.31 16.87 -10.74
C LYS A 95 14.00 17.79 -9.72
N ALA A 96 13.65 17.66 -8.44
CA ALA A 96 14.28 18.45 -7.38
C ALA A 96 15.79 18.18 -7.28
N LYS A 97 16.19 16.89 -7.35
CA LYS A 97 17.61 16.49 -7.33
C LYS A 97 18.37 17.03 -8.54
N GLU A 98 17.80 16.94 -9.74
CA GLU A 98 18.38 17.44 -10.97
C GLU A 98 18.52 18.97 -10.93
N PHE A 99 17.46 19.68 -10.54
CA PHE A 99 17.44 21.14 -10.42
C PHE A 99 18.45 21.64 -9.38
N PHE A 100 18.55 20.97 -8.22
CA PHE A 100 19.54 21.30 -7.20
C PHE A 100 20.98 21.26 -7.73
N LYS A 101 21.32 20.20 -8.47
CA LYS A 101 22.63 20.01 -9.08
C LYS A 101 22.91 21.01 -10.20
N GLU A 102 21.95 21.22 -11.11
CA GLU A 102 22.06 22.19 -12.22
C GLU A 102 22.34 23.61 -11.70
N LYS A 103 21.60 24.01 -10.68
CA LYS A 103 21.73 25.36 -10.09
C LYS A 103 22.94 25.50 -9.15
N LYS A 104 23.67 24.41 -8.86
CA LYS A 104 24.77 24.39 -7.89
C LYS A 104 24.38 25.08 -6.57
N ALA A 105 23.19 24.75 -6.08
CA ALA A 105 22.65 25.33 -4.86
C ALA A 105 23.26 24.68 -3.61
N HIS A 106 23.29 25.42 -2.51
CA HIS A 106 23.64 24.89 -1.20
C HIS A 106 22.39 24.39 -0.47
N ILE A 107 21.23 25.04 -0.70
CA ILE A 107 19.92 24.64 -0.19
C ILE A 107 18.90 24.77 -1.32
N LEU A 108 18.07 23.74 -1.49
CA LEU A 108 16.83 23.78 -2.26
C LEU A 108 15.66 23.61 -1.31
N ILE A 109 14.63 24.44 -1.47
CA ILE A 109 13.36 24.35 -0.73
C ILE A 109 12.26 24.03 -1.73
N LEU A 110 11.46 23.00 -1.49
CA LEU A 110 10.23 22.82 -2.24
C LEU A 110 9.16 23.74 -1.65
N THR A 111 8.47 24.48 -2.51
CA THR A 111 7.50 25.52 -2.10
C THR A 111 6.18 25.37 -2.85
N SER A 112 5.13 26.00 -2.37
CA SER A 112 3.88 26.16 -3.11
C SER A 112 3.32 27.55 -2.84
N ILE A 113 2.41 28.03 -3.70
CA ILE A 113 1.76 29.33 -3.54
C ILE A 113 0.29 29.09 -3.18
N LEU A 114 -0.16 29.64 -2.06
CA LEU A 114 -1.53 29.50 -1.57
C LEU A 114 -2.19 30.85 -1.33
N GLU A 115 -3.47 30.95 -1.67
CA GLU A 115 -4.27 32.12 -1.28
C GLU A 115 -4.46 32.23 0.23
N ASN A 116 -4.64 31.08 0.90
CA ASN A 116 -4.75 30.96 2.36
C ASN A 116 -3.58 30.13 2.89
N PRO A 117 -2.42 30.72 3.16
CA PRO A 117 -1.19 30.00 3.43
C PRO A 117 -1.05 29.45 4.86
N SER A 118 -1.91 29.86 5.82
CA SER A 118 -1.92 29.28 7.18
C SER A 118 -2.40 27.83 7.16
N PRO A 119 -1.81 26.93 7.94
CA PRO A 119 -0.83 27.12 9.01
C PRO A 119 0.64 26.81 8.61
N TYR A 120 1.00 26.99 7.35
CA TYR A 120 2.36 26.67 6.86
C TYR A 120 3.36 27.78 7.18
N GLY A 121 4.64 27.46 7.29
CA GLY A 121 5.72 28.45 7.32
C GLY A 121 5.80 29.23 6.00
N ARG A 122 6.35 30.45 6.06
CA ARG A 122 6.50 31.37 4.91
C ARG A 122 7.94 31.45 4.46
N VAL A 123 8.16 31.42 3.15
CA VAL A 123 9.47 31.72 2.55
C VAL A 123 9.65 33.23 2.45
N VAL A 124 10.57 33.79 3.23
CA VAL A 124 10.84 35.20 3.30
C VAL A 124 11.90 35.58 2.26
N ARG A 125 11.63 36.63 1.48
CA ARG A 125 12.51 37.09 0.41
C ARG A 125 12.87 38.55 0.54
N GLU A 126 14.09 38.88 0.11
CA GLU A 126 14.53 40.25 -0.22
C GLU A 126 14.80 40.30 -1.73
N GLY A 127 13.85 40.86 -2.48
CA GLY A 127 13.85 40.76 -3.95
C GLY A 127 13.72 39.29 -4.38
N GLU A 128 14.68 38.81 -5.18
CA GLU A 128 14.70 37.38 -5.62
C GLU A 128 15.41 36.44 -4.61
N LYS A 129 16.14 37.00 -3.64
CA LYS A 129 16.90 36.19 -2.68
C LYS A 129 16.02 35.67 -1.55
N ILE A 130 16.14 34.40 -1.25
CA ILE A 130 15.55 33.80 -0.04
C ILE A 130 16.47 34.18 1.14
N VAL A 131 15.89 34.83 2.14
CA VAL A 131 16.62 35.27 3.36
C VAL A 131 16.26 34.44 4.58
N GLY A 132 15.22 33.62 4.50
CA GLY A 132 14.83 32.71 5.58
C GLY A 132 13.47 32.10 5.39
N ILE A 133 13.07 31.30 6.37
CA ILE A 133 11.71 30.76 6.50
C ILE A 133 11.22 31.13 7.90
N LYS A 134 9.97 31.55 8.01
CA LYS A 134 9.31 31.80 9.30
C LYS A 134 8.12 30.89 9.47
N GLU A 135 8.04 30.27 10.63
CA GLU A 135 6.88 29.44 10.99
C GLU A 135 5.64 30.31 11.23
N ASP A 136 4.45 29.78 10.94
CA ASP A 136 3.17 30.53 10.97
C ASP A 136 2.92 31.26 12.31
N ARG A 137 3.36 30.67 13.42
CA ARG A 137 3.20 31.24 14.78
C ARG A 137 4.17 32.36 15.12
N ASP A 138 5.26 32.47 14.37
CA ASP A 138 6.31 33.48 14.58
C ASP A 138 6.24 34.63 13.58
N LEU A 139 5.18 34.65 12.71
CA LEU A 139 4.97 35.69 11.70
C LEU A 139 4.55 37.02 12.30
N LYS A 140 5.11 38.09 11.79
CA LYS A 140 4.61 39.45 11.97
C LYS A 140 3.40 39.70 11.07
N ASP A 141 2.65 40.79 11.30
CA ASP A 141 1.42 41.05 10.56
C ASP A 141 1.66 41.27 9.06
N ASP A 142 2.74 41.94 8.67
CA ASP A 142 3.16 42.13 7.29
C ASP A 142 3.62 40.83 6.60
N GLU A 143 4.15 39.89 7.35
CA GLU A 143 4.62 38.62 6.82
C GLU A 143 3.48 37.60 6.60
N LYS A 144 2.30 37.78 7.20
CA LYS A 144 1.12 36.96 7.01
C LYS A 144 0.57 36.99 5.57
N GLU A 145 0.85 38.09 4.85
CA GLU A 145 0.46 38.28 3.45
C GLU A 145 1.32 37.48 2.45
N ILE A 146 2.44 36.92 2.90
CA ILE A 146 3.31 36.07 2.06
C ILE A 146 2.57 34.79 1.69
N LYS A 147 2.38 34.56 0.39
CA LYS A 147 1.66 33.40 -0.16
C LYS A 147 2.55 32.19 -0.45
N GLU A 148 3.87 32.38 -0.56
CA GLU A 148 4.81 31.28 -0.77
C GLU A 148 5.06 30.53 0.53
N ILE A 149 4.58 29.27 0.56
CA ILE A 149 4.70 28.42 1.73
C ILE A 149 5.89 27.47 1.65
N ASN A 150 6.40 27.12 2.82
CA ASN A 150 7.39 26.08 3.01
C ASN A 150 6.73 24.71 3.10
N SER A 151 7.17 23.76 2.27
CA SER A 151 6.66 22.38 2.29
C SER A 151 7.26 21.51 3.41
N GLY A 152 8.38 21.94 3.99
CA GLY A 152 9.20 21.12 4.86
C GLY A 152 10.08 20.10 4.12
N ILE A 153 10.12 20.15 2.79
CA ILE A 153 10.97 19.28 1.96
C ILE A 153 12.16 20.09 1.43
N TYR A 154 13.36 19.60 1.70
CA TYR A 154 14.61 20.30 1.39
C TYR A 154 15.64 19.36 0.79
N ILE A 155 16.54 19.92 -0.01
CA ILE A 155 17.84 19.29 -0.30
C ILE A 155 18.93 20.23 0.19
N PHE A 156 19.81 19.74 1.03
CA PHE A 156 20.95 20.43 1.59
C PHE A 156 22.25 19.84 1.08
N LYS A 157 23.29 20.65 0.90
CA LYS A 157 24.66 20.17 0.95
C LYS A 157 24.98 19.76 2.39
N GLU A 158 25.74 18.68 2.55
CA GLU A 158 26.07 18.17 3.88
C GLU A 158 26.82 19.19 4.74
N GLU A 159 27.70 19.98 4.12
CA GLU A 159 28.45 21.06 4.80
C GLU A 159 27.53 22.11 5.47
N ILE A 160 26.38 22.39 4.86
CA ILE A 160 25.35 23.29 5.40
C ILE A 160 24.76 22.72 6.69
N LEU A 161 24.37 21.46 6.67
CA LEU A 161 23.81 20.80 7.86
C LEU A 161 24.85 20.68 8.97
N LYS A 162 26.07 20.23 8.63
CA LYS A 162 27.17 20.11 9.60
C LYS A 162 27.53 21.45 10.24
N LYS A 163 27.54 22.55 9.45
CA LYS A 163 27.89 23.88 9.94
C LYS A 163 26.79 24.53 10.79
N TYR A 164 25.52 24.50 10.33
CA TYR A 164 24.48 25.33 10.92
C TYR A 164 23.54 24.61 11.89
N LEU A 165 23.30 23.29 11.76
CA LEU A 165 22.45 22.55 12.72
C LEU A 165 22.92 22.66 14.18
N PRO A 166 24.25 22.69 14.49
CA PRO A 166 24.69 22.90 15.86
C PRO A 166 24.38 24.30 16.41
N LEU A 167 24.14 25.29 15.54
CA LEU A 167 23.97 26.69 15.90
C LEU A 167 22.50 27.11 16.10
N ILE A 168 21.54 26.31 15.66
CA ILE A 168 20.12 26.63 15.83
C ILE A 168 19.71 26.62 17.31
N LYS A 169 18.78 27.51 17.66
CA LYS A 169 18.29 27.69 19.01
C LYS A 169 16.81 27.31 19.10
N ASN A 170 16.30 27.16 20.30
CA ASN A 170 14.88 26.93 20.58
C ASN A 170 14.17 28.15 21.18
N GLU A 171 14.65 29.35 20.83
CA GLU A 171 14.13 30.64 21.28
C GLU A 171 12.98 31.10 20.37
N ASN A 172 11.91 30.30 20.25
CA ASN A 172 10.74 30.56 19.40
C ASN A 172 9.44 30.23 20.13
N ALA A 173 8.29 30.51 19.52
CA ALA A 173 6.96 30.32 20.12
C ALA A 173 6.70 28.90 20.63
N GLN A 174 7.29 27.88 20.01
CA GLN A 174 7.09 26.48 20.36
C GLN A 174 8.19 25.90 21.28
N ARG A 175 9.29 26.65 21.49
CA ARG A 175 10.51 26.19 22.18
C ARG A 175 11.13 24.94 21.56
N GLU A 176 11.10 24.86 20.23
CA GLU A 176 11.61 23.75 19.44
C GLU A 176 12.80 24.19 18.57
N TYR A 177 13.69 23.27 18.26
CA TYR A 177 14.76 23.49 17.30
C TYR A 177 14.18 23.37 15.88
N TYR A 178 14.00 24.49 15.19
CA TYR A 178 13.46 24.52 13.84
C TYR A 178 14.56 24.27 12.80
N LEU A 179 14.31 23.33 11.90
CA LEU A 179 15.21 23.14 10.75
C LEU A 179 15.23 24.35 9.81
N THR A 180 14.12 25.11 9.79
CA THR A 180 13.96 26.33 9.02
C THR A 180 14.96 27.43 9.41
N ASP A 181 15.48 27.44 10.65
CA ASP A 181 16.49 28.39 11.10
C ASP A 181 17.83 28.21 10.36
N VAL A 182 18.14 26.98 9.92
CA VAL A 182 19.34 26.70 9.11
C VAL A 182 19.34 27.53 7.82
N VAL A 183 18.16 27.72 7.21
CA VAL A 183 18.02 28.51 5.97
C VAL A 183 18.40 29.95 6.20
N GLY A 184 17.92 30.57 7.29
CA GLY A 184 18.27 31.95 7.65
C GLY A 184 19.76 32.14 7.98
N LEU A 185 20.34 31.22 8.77
CA LEU A 185 21.77 31.25 9.07
C LEU A 185 22.64 31.13 7.81
N ALA A 186 22.28 30.20 6.92
CA ALA A 186 22.98 29.98 5.67
C ALA A 186 22.83 31.19 4.71
N ALA A 187 21.66 31.86 4.67
CA ALA A 187 21.41 33.03 3.87
C ALA A 187 22.30 34.22 4.30
N ASN A 188 22.42 34.42 5.62
CA ASN A 188 23.28 35.50 6.19
C ASN A 188 24.75 35.33 5.81
N ASP A 189 25.24 34.11 5.64
CA ASP A 189 26.60 33.80 5.20
C ASP A 189 26.75 33.78 3.65
N GLY A 190 25.74 34.23 2.91
CA GLY A 190 25.77 34.33 1.46
C GLY A 190 25.67 33.04 0.69
N ASN A 191 25.19 31.97 1.31
CA ASN A 191 24.99 30.67 0.63
C ASN A 191 23.89 30.77 -0.42
N ARG A 192 24.03 30.00 -1.50
CA ARG A 192 23.06 29.96 -2.60
C ARG A 192 21.84 29.10 -2.22
N ILE A 193 20.73 29.79 -1.94
CA ILE A 193 19.44 29.18 -1.58
C ILE A 193 18.47 29.40 -2.73
N ILE A 194 17.80 28.36 -3.17
CA ILE A 194 16.80 28.40 -4.23
C ILE A 194 15.52 27.70 -3.79
N SER A 195 14.41 28.01 -4.46
CA SER A 195 13.16 27.26 -4.30
C SER A 195 12.73 26.63 -5.62
N MET A 196 11.95 25.56 -5.51
CA MET A 196 11.26 24.92 -6.62
C MET A 196 9.77 24.80 -6.26
N PRO A 197 8.88 25.48 -7.01
CA PRO A 197 7.45 25.34 -6.79
C PRO A 197 6.97 23.95 -7.19
N VAL A 198 6.10 23.36 -6.35
CA VAL A 198 5.46 22.07 -6.58
C VAL A 198 3.95 22.18 -6.36
N PRO A 199 3.14 21.25 -6.94
CA PRO A 199 1.71 21.21 -6.67
C PRO A 199 1.44 21.08 -5.17
N PHE A 200 0.50 21.90 -4.66
CA PHE A 200 0.18 21.88 -3.23
C PHE A 200 -0.29 20.51 -2.75
N GLU A 201 -1.04 19.77 -3.58
CA GLU A 201 -1.50 18.43 -3.26
C GLU A 201 -0.38 17.47 -2.87
N GLU A 202 0.80 17.60 -3.47
CA GLU A 202 1.94 16.73 -3.19
C GLU A 202 2.55 16.94 -1.79
N ILE A 203 2.34 18.13 -1.21
CA ILE A 203 2.96 18.52 0.05
C ILE A 203 1.99 18.59 1.23
N ILE A 204 0.75 18.15 1.03
CA ILE A 204 -0.25 18.10 2.10
C ILE A 204 0.17 17.09 3.16
N GLY A 205 0.38 17.58 4.37
CA GLY A 205 0.64 16.75 5.55
C GLY A 205 -0.65 16.32 6.26
N ILE A 206 -0.62 15.15 6.90
CA ILE A 206 -1.75 14.61 7.67
C ILE A 206 -1.62 15.02 9.14
N ASN A 207 -2.49 15.89 9.63
CA ASN A 207 -2.56 16.29 11.03
C ASN A 207 -3.86 15.82 11.71
N THR A 208 -4.95 15.73 10.95
CA THR A 208 -6.27 15.37 11.45
C THR A 208 -6.85 14.17 10.71
N ARG A 209 -7.96 13.61 11.24
CA ARG A 209 -8.73 12.58 10.54
C ARG A 209 -9.42 13.13 9.27
N ARG A 210 -9.63 14.43 9.18
CA ARG A 210 -10.16 15.06 7.96
C ARG A 210 -9.10 15.05 6.87
N ASP A 211 -7.86 15.43 7.19
CA ASP A 211 -6.74 15.38 6.24
C ASP A 211 -6.53 13.96 5.72
N LEU A 212 -6.59 12.95 6.62
CA LEU A 212 -6.50 11.54 6.24
C LEU A 212 -7.57 11.17 5.20
N ARG A 213 -8.82 11.63 5.39
CA ARG A 213 -9.92 11.37 4.45
C ARG A 213 -9.71 12.07 3.11
N GLU A 214 -9.25 13.31 3.11
CA GLU A 214 -9.00 14.06 1.86
C GLU A 214 -7.84 13.43 1.07
N ILE A 215 -6.75 13.07 1.74
CA ILE A 215 -5.62 12.37 1.11
C ILE A 215 -6.04 11.01 0.55
N PHE A 216 -6.87 10.25 1.27
CA PHE A 216 -7.43 8.99 0.76
C PHE A 216 -8.22 9.20 -0.55
N LYS A 217 -9.03 10.27 -0.64
CA LYS A 217 -9.77 10.61 -1.86
C LYS A 217 -8.84 10.95 -3.02
N ILE A 218 -7.81 11.78 -2.76
CA ILE A 218 -6.83 12.16 -3.78
C ILE A 218 -6.09 10.93 -4.30
N MET A 219 -5.61 10.05 -3.40
CA MET A 219 -4.94 8.81 -3.80
C MET A 219 -5.83 7.91 -4.65
N LYS A 220 -7.10 7.77 -4.24
CA LYS A 220 -8.10 7.00 -4.98
C LYS A 220 -8.29 7.57 -6.39
N GLU A 221 -8.52 8.87 -6.49
CA GLU A 221 -8.78 9.55 -7.77
C GLU A 221 -7.58 9.46 -8.72
N ARG A 222 -6.38 9.73 -8.22
CA ARG A 222 -5.14 9.57 -9.00
C ARG A 222 -5.00 8.15 -9.57
N LYS A 223 -5.30 7.12 -8.76
CA LYS A 223 -5.20 5.74 -9.21
C LYS A 223 -6.27 5.37 -10.23
N ILE A 224 -7.50 5.86 -10.06
CA ILE A 224 -8.60 5.66 -11.03
C ILE A 224 -8.22 6.26 -12.38
N ASN A 225 -7.81 7.53 -12.39
CA ASN A 225 -7.41 8.22 -13.62
C ASN A 225 -6.25 7.50 -14.31
N GLU A 226 -5.20 7.10 -13.57
CA GLU A 226 -4.07 6.31 -14.10
C GLU A 226 -4.53 5.02 -14.78
N LEU A 227 -5.47 4.29 -14.17
CA LEU A 227 -5.98 3.04 -14.73
C LEU A 227 -6.83 3.28 -15.98
N GLU A 228 -7.69 4.29 -15.97
CA GLU A 228 -8.53 4.67 -17.13
C GLU A 228 -7.67 5.13 -18.32
N ASP A 229 -6.63 5.93 -18.08
CA ASP A 229 -5.65 6.36 -19.09
C ASP A 229 -4.90 5.15 -19.72
N ASN A 230 -4.76 4.06 -18.95
CA ASN A 230 -4.16 2.82 -19.42
C ASN A 230 -5.17 1.82 -20.06
N GLY A 231 -6.42 2.24 -20.30
CA GLY A 231 -7.44 1.46 -20.98
C GLY A 231 -8.22 0.49 -20.09
N VAL A 232 -8.29 0.76 -18.80
CA VAL A 232 -9.13 0.05 -17.83
C VAL A 232 -10.49 0.74 -17.75
N THR A 233 -11.57 -0.01 -17.60
CA THR A 233 -12.92 0.53 -17.41
C THR A 233 -13.34 0.47 -15.94
N ILE A 234 -13.76 1.60 -15.36
CA ILE A 234 -14.29 1.67 -14.00
C ILE A 234 -15.70 2.26 -14.06
N PHE A 235 -16.74 1.42 -13.88
CA PHE A 235 -18.13 1.84 -14.07
C PHE A 235 -18.63 2.82 -13.02
N ASP A 236 -18.16 2.72 -11.80
CA ASP A 236 -18.52 3.65 -10.73
C ASP A 236 -17.31 4.00 -9.86
N PRO A 237 -16.60 5.07 -10.23
CA PRO A 237 -15.48 5.58 -9.42
C PRO A 237 -15.87 5.93 -7.99
N SER A 238 -17.13 6.29 -7.72
CA SER A 238 -17.57 6.74 -6.39
C SER A 238 -17.52 5.62 -5.35
N THR A 239 -17.89 4.40 -5.73
CA THR A 239 -17.93 3.21 -4.86
C THR A 239 -16.75 2.25 -5.06
N THR A 240 -15.84 2.56 -5.99
CA THR A 240 -14.67 1.72 -6.27
C THR A 240 -13.42 2.30 -5.59
N PHE A 241 -12.72 1.48 -4.80
CA PHE A 241 -11.55 1.85 -4.01
C PHE A 241 -10.38 0.94 -4.38
N ILE A 242 -9.40 1.49 -5.08
CA ILE A 242 -8.25 0.75 -5.61
C ILE A 242 -6.96 1.31 -5.03
N SER A 243 -6.16 0.45 -4.41
CA SER A 243 -4.86 0.80 -3.85
C SER A 243 -3.93 1.40 -4.92
N PRO A 244 -3.12 2.43 -4.59
CA PRO A 244 -2.11 3.01 -5.48
C PRO A 244 -1.12 1.98 -6.06
N PHE A 245 -0.98 0.83 -5.43
CA PHE A 245 -0.04 -0.23 -5.83
C PHE A 245 -0.66 -1.29 -6.75
N VAL A 246 -1.89 -1.09 -7.20
CA VAL A 246 -2.56 -1.97 -8.18
C VAL A 246 -2.06 -1.66 -9.58
N LYS A 247 -1.82 -2.71 -10.37
CA LYS A 247 -1.61 -2.63 -11.81
C LYS A 247 -2.69 -3.44 -12.51
N ALA A 248 -3.22 -2.95 -13.62
CA ALA A 248 -4.20 -3.68 -14.43
C ALA A 248 -3.90 -3.49 -15.92
N GLY A 249 -4.05 -4.59 -16.66
CA GLY A 249 -3.93 -4.58 -18.11
C GLY A 249 -5.16 -4.00 -18.80
N ARG A 250 -5.04 -3.70 -20.10
CA ARG A 250 -6.11 -3.14 -20.92
C ARG A 250 -7.35 -4.00 -20.91
N ASP A 251 -8.49 -3.38 -21.14
CA ASP A 251 -9.81 -4.01 -21.22
C ASP A 251 -10.23 -4.71 -19.92
N THR A 252 -9.51 -4.51 -18.81
CA THR A 252 -9.94 -4.93 -17.48
C THR A 252 -11.06 -4.02 -16.97
N VAL A 253 -12.10 -4.62 -16.41
CA VAL A 253 -13.33 -3.93 -15.99
C VAL A 253 -13.54 -4.09 -14.50
N PHE A 254 -13.72 -2.97 -13.80
CA PHE A 254 -14.15 -2.92 -12.39
C PHE A 254 -15.58 -2.45 -12.29
N TYR A 255 -16.42 -3.29 -11.69
CA TYR A 255 -17.83 -2.98 -11.38
C TYR A 255 -17.96 -2.28 -10.01
N PRO A 256 -19.13 -1.68 -9.70
CA PRO A 256 -19.33 -0.97 -8.44
C PRO A 256 -19.05 -1.80 -7.19
N GLY A 257 -18.59 -1.14 -6.12
CA GLY A 257 -18.38 -1.75 -4.81
C GLY A 257 -17.12 -2.62 -4.69
N VAL A 258 -16.17 -2.46 -5.61
CA VAL A 258 -14.85 -3.12 -5.52
C VAL A 258 -13.96 -2.38 -4.52
N TYR A 259 -13.34 -3.13 -3.60
CA TYR A 259 -12.41 -2.60 -2.60
C TYR A 259 -11.11 -3.41 -2.59
N ILE A 260 -10.00 -2.76 -2.95
CA ILE A 260 -8.68 -3.39 -3.09
C ILE A 260 -7.65 -2.70 -2.21
N GLU A 261 -7.04 -3.46 -1.31
CA GLU A 261 -5.90 -3.05 -0.48
C GLU A 261 -4.64 -3.84 -0.84
N GLY A 262 -3.48 -3.20 -0.73
CA GLY A 262 -2.20 -3.85 -0.99
C GLY A 262 -1.79 -3.87 -2.46
N GLU A 263 -0.93 -4.83 -2.82
CA GLU A 263 -0.34 -4.98 -4.15
C GLU A 263 -1.07 -6.05 -4.95
N VAL A 264 -1.69 -5.66 -6.07
CA VAL A 264 -2.38 -6.60 -6.98
C VAL A 264 -1.94 -6.33 -8.41
N GLU A 265 -1.66 -7.40 -9.14
CA GLU A 265 -1.45 -7.33 -10.59
C GLU A 265 -2.56 -8.07 -11.32
N PHE A 266 -3.31 -7.33 -12.14
CA PHE A 266 -4.28 -7.87 -13.07
C PHE A 266 -3.68 -7.89 -14.49
N GLY A 267 -3.90 -9.00 -15.20
CA GLY A 267 -3.66 -9.10 -16.64
C GLY A 267 -4.69 -8.31 -17.45
N GLU A 268 -4.80 -8.64 -18.74
CA GLU A 268 -5.73 -8.01 -19.68
C GLU A 268 -7.11 -8.68 -19.65
N GLY A 269 -8.16 -7.91 -19.94
CA GLY A 269 -9.51 -8.41 -20.12
C GLY A 269 -10.13 -9.08 -18.90
N CYS A 270 -9.70 -8.73 -17.70
CA CYS A 270 -10.27 -9.25 -16.45
C CYS A 270 -11.61 -8.57 -16.13
N VAL A 271 -12.49 -9.30 -15.45
CA VAL A 271 -13.79 -8.79 -15.00
C VAL A 271 -13.89 -8.93 -13.49
N ILE A 272 -13.98 -7.79 -12.77
CA ILE A 272 -13.95 -7.75 -11.31
C ILE A 272 -15.21 -7.08 -10.76
N GLY A 273 -15.92 -7.76 -9.90
CA GLY A 273 -17.07 -7.23 -9.17
C GLY A 273 -18.42 -7.73 -9.66
N PRO A 274 -19.53 -7.09 -9.23
CA PRO A 274 -19.57 -6.08 -8.17
C PRO A 274 -19.30 -6.64 -6.77
N PHE A 275 -19.06 -5.74 -5.78
CA PHE A 275 -18.87 -6.07 -4.36
C PHE A 275 -17.77 -7.12 -4.09
N VAL A 276 -16.62 -6.92 -4.71
CA VAL A 276 -15.44 -7.77 -4.50
C VAL A 276 -14.48 -7.09 -3.53
N ARG A 277 -13.98 -7.83 -2.55
CA ARG A 277 -12.88 -7.41 -1.70
C ARG A 277 -11.60 -8.16 -2.04
N ILE A 278 -10.49 -7.43 -2.23
CA ILE A 278 -9.15 -8.02 -2.37
C ILE A 278 -8.24 -7.45 -1.28
N ASP A 279 -7.67 -8.33 -0.45
CA ASP A 279 -6.70 -7.98 0.60
C ASP A 279 -5.34 -8.58 0.25
N ALA A 280 -4.46 -7.74 -0.27
CA ALA A 280 -3.11 -8.08 -0.72
C ALA A 280 -2.02 -7.33 0.07
N VAL A 281 -2.30 -6.91 1.30
CA VAL A 281 -1.38 -6.09 2.12
C VAL A 281 -0.17 -6.89 2.61
N LYS A 282 -0.37 -8.16 2.96
CA LYS A 282 0.70 -9.02 3.51
C LYS A 282 1.50 -9.71 2.42
N GLU A 283 0.83 -10.10 1.35
CA GLU A 283 1.41 -10.81 0.23
C GLU A 283 0.60 -10.49 -1.02
N LYS A 284 1.30 -10.24 -2.12
CA LYS A 284 0.74 -9.85 -3.40
C LYS A 284 -0.27 -10.86 -3.93
N VAL A 285 -1.33 -10.36 -4.56
CA VAL A 285 -2.28 -11.14 -5.34
C VAL A 285 -1.96 -10.99 -6.83
N ILE A 286 -1.96 -12.10 -7.55
CA ILE A 286 -1.69 -12.14 -9.00
C ILE A 286 -2.92 -12.68 -9.73
N VAL A 287 -3.41 -11.91 -10.66
CA VAL A 287 -4.56 -12.23 -11.51
C VAL A 287 -4.10 -12.18 -12.97
N LYS A 288 -4.13 -13.30 -13.67
CA LYS A 288 -3.74 -13.37 -15.08
C LYS A 288 -4.89 -12.96 -16.02
N ASP A 289 -4.66 -13.02 -17.33
CA ASP A 289 -5.61 -12.52 -18.33
C ASP A 289 -6.96 -13.22 -18.30
N SER A 290 -8.02 -12.47 -18.59
CA SER A 290 -9.38 -12.95 -18.79
C SER A 290 -9.97 -13.68 -17.56
N VAL A 291 -9.50 -13.34 -16.36
CA VAL A 291 -10.02 -13.87 -15.10
C VAL A 291 -11.33 -13.18 -14.74
N ILE A 292 -12.26 -13.92 -14.15
CA ILE A 292 -13.52 -13.41 -13.63
C ILE A 292 -13.53 -13.54 -12.11
N ILE A 293 -13.71 -12.40 -11.40
CA ILE A 293 -13.82 -12.36 -9.94
C ILE A 293 -15.17 -11.73 -9.55
N GLY A 294 -15.94 -12.43 -8.71
CA GLY A 294 -17.19 -11.92 -8.17
C GLY A 294 -18.44 -12.39 -8.93
N PRO A 295 -19.62 -11.89 -8.55
CA PRO A 295 -19.86 -10.90 -7.47
C PRO A 295 -19.63 -11.48 -6.07
N PHE A 296 -19.51 -10.59 -5.05
CA PHE A 296 -19.40 -10.94 -3.62
C PHE A 296 -18.27 -11.93 -3.31
N ALA A 297 -17.10 -11.79 -3.95
CA ALA A 297 -15.94 -12.62 -3.70
C ALA A 297 -14.94 -11.92 -2.77
N SER A 298 -14.24 -12.74 -1.95
CA SER A 298 -13.14 -12.30 -1.10
C SER A 298 -11.84 -12.98 -1.54
N ILE A 299 -10.92 -12.21 -2.12
CA ILE A 299 -9.61 -12.69 -2.53
C ILE A 299 -8.56 -12.17 -1.55
N ARG A 300 -7.80 -13.08 -0.96
CA ARG A 300 -6.86 -12.74 0.09
C ARG A 300 -5.40 -12.93 -0.34
N GLU A 301 -4.52 -12.48 0.53
CA GLU A 301 -3.06 -12.50 0.35
C GLU A 301 -2.53 -13.82 -0.23
N GLY A 302 -1.54 -13.75 -1.13
CA GLY A 302 -0.85 -14.88 -1.72
C GLY A 302 -1.67 -15.69 -2.73
N THR A 303 -2.84 -15.18 -3.13
CA THR A 303 -3.69 -15.87 -4.14
C THR A 303 -3.18 -15.59 -5.56
N LYS A 304 -3.16 -16.63 -6.38
CA LYS A 304 -2.85 -16.57 -7.81
C LYS A 304 -4.01 -17.14 -8.62
N LEU A 305 -4.61 -16.31 -9.45
CA LEU A 305 -5.66 -16.72 -10.39
C LEU A 305 -5.06 -16.76 -11.79
N MET A 306 -4.98 -17.96 -12.37
CA MET A 306 -4.34 -18.15 -13.68
C MET A 306 -5.32 -17.82 -14.80
N LYS A 307 -4.82 -17.75 -16.03
CA LYS A 307 -5.55 -17.31 -17.22
C LYS A 307 -6.91 -17.98 -17.35
N LYS A 308 -7.96 -17.18 -17.58
CA LYS A 308 -9.36 -17.60 -17.73
C LYS A 308 -9.97 -18.33 -16.52
N SER A 309 -9.30 -18.35 -15.38
CA SER A 309 -9.89 -18.92 -14.16
C SER A 309 -11.03 -18.05 -13.62
N LYS A 310 -11.89 -18.66 -12.78
CA LYS A 310 -13.09 -18.00 -12.27
C LYS A 310 -13.17 -18.17 -10.75
N ALA A 311 -13.29 -17.05 -10.03
CA ALA A 311 -13.57 -17.01 -8.59
C ALA A 311 -14.88 -16.21 -8.42
N LYS A 312 -16.03 -16.89 -8.34
CA LYS A 312 -17.33 -16.22 -8.49
C LYS A 312 -18.04 -15.96 -7.15
N THR A 313 -19.33 -16.24 -7.11
CA THR A 313 -20.26 -15.75 -6.07
C THR A 313 -20.01 -16.37 -4.70
N PHE A 314 -19.80 -15.51 -3.68
CA PHE A 314 -19.61 -15.91 -2.27
C PHE A 314 -18.46 -16.89 -2.06
N VAL A 315 -17.34 -16.69 -2.77
CA VAL A 315 -16.13 -17.48 -2.55
C VAL A 315 -15.10 -16.70 -1.77
N GLU A 316 -14.36 -17.40 -0.90
CA GLU A 316 -13.14 -16.88 -0.29
C GLU A 316 -11.95 -17.72 -0.74
N ILE A 317 -10.90 -17.06 -1.26
CA ILE A 317 -9.66 -17.71 -1.69
C ILE A 317 -8.47 -17.06 -1.01
N LYS A 318 -7.61 -17.87 -0.39
CA LYS A 318 -6.44 -17.40 0.36
C LYS A 318 -5.24 -18.30 0.13
N LYS A 319 -4.05 -17.69 -0.14
CA LYS A 319 -2.78 -18.42 -0.30
C LYS A 319 -2.92 -19.64 -1.21
N SER A 320 -3.64 -19.49 -2.31
CA SER A 320 -4.00 -20.58 -3.19
C SER A 320 -3.76 -20.21 -4.64
N THR A 321 -3.47 -21.19 -5.46
CA THR A 321 -3.40 -21.05 -6.91
C THR A 321 -4.60 -21.70 -7.55
N VAL A 322 -5.36 -20.97 -8.37
CA VAL A 322 -6.43 -21.50 -9.22
C VAL A 322 -5.89 -21.58 -10.65
N GLY A 323 -5.74 -22.76 -11.17
CA GLY A 323 -5.14 -23.04 -12.48
C GLY A 323 -5.94 -22.48 -13.66
N GLU A 324 -5.35 -22.58 -14.84
CA GLU A 324 -5.97 -22.09 -16.09
C GLU A 324 -7.32 -22.75 -16.33
N GLU A 325 -8.29 -21.96 -16.78
CA GLU A 325 -9.65 -22.40 -17.13
C GLU A 325 -10.42 -23.08 -15.98
N SER A 326 -9.86 -23.11 -14.77
CA SER A 326 -10.49 -23.69 -13.60
C SER A 326 -11.48 -22.74 -12.95
N ALA A 327 -12.51 -23.29 -12.30
CA ALA A 327 -13.59 -22.51 -11.72
C ALA A 327 -13.85 -22.88 -10.25
N VAL A 328 -13.97 -21.83 -9.42
CA VAL A 328 -14.52 -21.86 -8.06
C VAL A 328 -15.81 -21.02 -8.08
N PRO A 329 -16.96 -21.61 -8.49
CA PRO A 329 -18.10 -20.78 -8.89
C PRO A 329 -18.99 -20.29 -7.75
N HIS A 330 -19.13 -21.03 -6.65
CA HIS A 330 -20.14 -20.75 -5.64
C HIS A 330 -19.76 -21.17 -4.21
N LEU A 331 -20.05 -20.32 -3.21
CA LEU A 331 -20.15 -20.65 -1.78
C LEU A 331 -18.99 -21.49 -1.22
N SER A 332 -17.75 -21.23 -1.64
CA SER A 332 -16.61 -22.08 -1.33
C SER A 332 -15.53 -21.34 -0.55
N TYR A 333 -14.84 -22.05 0.34
CA TYR A 333 -13.59 -21.60 0.94
C TYR A 333 -12.41 -22.44 0.42
N ILE A 334 -11.45 -21.75 -0.21
CA ILE A 334 -10.23 -22.34 -0.76
C ILE A 334 -9.02 -21.71 -0.07
N GLY A 335 -8.38 -22.45 0.82
CA GLY A 335 -7.22 -22.00 1.58
C GLY A 335 -6.05 -22.95 1.45
N ASP A 336 -4.84 -22.42 1.28
CA ASP A 336 -3.57 -23.14 1.16
C ASP A 336 -3.65 -24.28 0.12
N ALA A 337 -4.31 -24.02 -1.03
CA ALA A 337 -4.57 -25.02 -2.07
C ALA A 337 -3.87 -24.72 -3.39
N THR A 338 -3.49 -25.76 -4.11
CA THR A 338 -3.04 -25.66 -5.50
C THR A 338 -4.02 -26.43 -6.37
N ILE A 339 -4.74 -25.72 -7.22
CA ILE A 339 -5.73 -26.25 -8.16
C ILE A 339 -5.11 -26.22 -9.55
N GLY A 340 -5.09 -27.35 -10.23
CA GLY A 340 -4.58 -27.51 -11.57
C GLY A 340 -5.44 -26.86 -12.65
N LYS A 341 -5.22 -27.24 -13.91
CA LYS A 341 -5.93 -26.74 -15.07
C LYS A 341 -7.27 -27.48 -15.26
N ASN A 342 -8.28 -26.75 -15.79
CA ASN A 342 -9.58 -27.31 -16.17
C ASN A 342 -10.30 -28.04 -15.03
N VAL A 343 -10.16 -27.53 -13.79
CA VAL A 343 -10.79 -28.08 -12.59
C VAL A 343 -12.11 -27.38 -12.33
N ASN A 344 -13.13 -28.14 -11.99
CA ASN A 344 -14.39 -27.62 -11.50
C ASN A 344 -14.55 -27.87 -10.01
N ILE A 345 -14.67 -26.83 -9.22
CA ILE A 345 -14.98 -26.91 -7.78
C ILE A 345 -16.48 -26.77 -7.59
N GLY A 346 -17.14 -27.79 -7.07
CA GLY A 346 -18.57 -27.78 -6.76
C GLY A 346 -18.93 -26.75 -5.69
N ALA A 347 -20.15 -26.25 -5.73
CA ALA A 347 -20.67 -25.30 -4.74
C ALA A 347 -20.57 -25.89 -3.32
N GLY A 348 -20.25 -25.02 -2.33
CA GLY A 348 -20.14 -25.45 -0.93
C GLY A 348 -18.83 -26.19 -0.58
N THR A 349 -17.86 -26.25 -1.49
CA THR A 349 -16.59 -26.95 -1.22
C THR A 349 -15.75 -26.15 -0.21
N ILE A 350 -15.22 -26.88 0.79
CA ILE A 350 -14.35 -26.33 1.83
C ILE A 350 -13.03 -27.10 1.86
N THR A 351 -11.91 -26.39 1.79
CA THR A 351 -10.60 -26.96 2.14
C THR A 351 -10.37 -26.83 3.65
N CYS A 352 -10.40 -27.96 4.39
CA CYS A 352 -10.04 -27.98 5.81
C CYS A 352 -8.52 -28.08 5.94
N ASN A 353 -7.86 -26.92 5.79
CA ASN A 353 -6.41 -26.78 5.73
C ASN A 353 -5.71 -26.60 7.08
N TYR A 354 -6.44 -26.55 8.20
CA TYR A 354 -5.89 -26.29 9.53
C TYR A 354 -6.30 -27.35 10.55
N ASP A 355 -5.33 -27.99 11.17
CA ASP A 355 -5.51 -29.07 12.16
C ASP A 355 -5.57 -28.62 13.63
N GLY A 356 -5.61 -27.29 13.86
CA GLY A 356 -5.54 -26.68 15.19
C GLY A 356 -4.12 -26.25 15.58
N LYS A 357 -3.07 -26.68 14.85
CA LYS A 357 -1.66 -26.35 15.10
C LYS A 357 -0.97 -25.85 13.85
N LYS A 358 -1.12 -26.56 12.73
CA LYS A 358 -0.44 -26.29 11.46
C LYS A 358 -1.44 -26.25 10.31
N LYS A 359 -0.99 -25.69 9.19
CA LYS A 359 -1.72 -25.73 7.93
C LYS A 359 -1.13 -26.77 7.02
N HIS A 360 -2.00 -27.47 6.32
CA HIS A 360 -1.67 -28.53 5.38
C HIS A 360 -2.23 -28.20 4.00
N PRO A 361 -1.46 -28.42 2.92
CA PRO A 361 -1.90 -28.09 1.57
C PRO A 361 -2.93 -29.07 1.02
N THR A 362 -3.83 -28.57 0.18
CA THR A 362 -4.68 -29.39 -0.68
C THR A 362 -4.21 -29.24 -2.13
N ILE A 363 -3.87 -30.35 -2.78
CA ILE A 363 -3.39 -30.38 -4.16
C ILE A 363 -4.46 -31.05 -5.02
N ILE A 364 -5.04 -30.31 -5.93
CA ILE A 364 -6.04 -30.80 -6.89
C ILE A 364 -5.40 -30.71 -8.27
N GLU A 365 -5.15 -31.87 -8.88
CA GLU A 365 -4.48 -31.95 -10.19
C GLU A 365 -5.44 -31.53 -11.34
N ASP A 366 -4.96 -31.62 -12.58
CA ASP A 366 -5.72 -31.20 -13.76
C ASP A 366 -6.95 -32.07 -14.01
N ASP A 367 -7.95 -31.50 -14.66
CA ASP A 367 -9.18 -32.20 -15.13
C ASP A 367 -10.03 -32.82 -14.00
N VAL A 368 -9.84 -32.39 -12.75
CA VAL A 368 -10.58 -32.88 -11.58
C VAL A 368 -11.95 -32.22 -11.47
N PHE A 369 -12.95 -33.02 -11.07
CA PHE A 369 -14.28 -32.54 -10.74
C PHE A 369 -14.60 -32.78 -9.26
N ILE A 370 -14.70 -31.70 -8.49
CA ILE A 370 -15.13 -31.76 -7.09
C ILE A 370 -16.65 -31.59 -7.03
N GLY A 371 -17.34 -32.59 -6.48
CA GLY A 371 -18.78 -32.52 -6.29
C GLY A 371 -19.18 -31.45 -5.26
N SER A 372 -20.40 -30.94 -5.38
CA SER A 372 -20.92 -29.92 -4.44
C SER A 372 -20.92 -30.42 -2.99
N ASP A 373 -20.76 -29.49 -2.02
CA ASP A 373 -20.67 -29.75 -0.58
C ASP A 373 -19.58 -30.78 -0.21
N SER A 374 -18.48 -30.79 -0.98
CA SER A 374 -17.30 -31.59 -0.63
C SER A 374 -16.47 -30.92 0.44
N ILE A 375 -16.10 -31.65 1.49
CA ILE A 375 -15.17 -31.21 2.53
C ILE A 375 -13.84 -31.94 2.30
N LEU A 376 -12.80 -31.17 1.96
CA LEU A 376 -11.46 -31.70 1.65
C LEU A 376 -10.56 -31.50 2.88
N VAL A 377 -10.31 -32.59 3.61
CA VAL A 377 -9.60 -32.57 4.90
C VAL A 377 -8.12 -32.88 4.67
N ALA A 378 -7.28 -31.85 4.63
CA ALA A 378 -5.85 -32.03 4.52
C ALA A 378 -5.23 -32.37 5.89
N LYS A 379 -4.32 -33.35 5.91
CA LYS A 379 -3.55 -33.81 7.06
C LYS A 379 -2.04 -33.63 6.82
N GLU A 380 -1.23 -34.10 7.74
CA GLU A 380 0.22 -34.06 7.58
C GLU A 380 0.64 -34.72 6.25
N GLY A 381 1.44 -33.99 5.46
CA GLY A 381 1.78 -34.37 4.08
C GLY A 381 0.84 -33.79 3.01
N GLY A 382 -0.33 -33.26 3.38
CA GLY A 382 -1.34 -32.70 2.47
C GLY A 382 -2.46 -33.67 2.11
N LEU A 383 -3.35 -33.22 1.22
CA LEU A 383 -4.39 -34.03 0.57
C LEU A 383 -4.23 -33.91 -0.94
N PHE A 384 -4.19 -35.03 -1.65
CA PHE A 384 -3.99 -35.05 -3.10
C PHE A 384 -5.21 -35.62 -3.82
N ILE A 385 -5.81 -34.81 -4.69
CA ILE A 385 -6.85 -35.28 -5.62
C ILE A 385 -6.20 -35.32 -6.99
N ARG A 386 -5.95 -36.55 -7.47
CA ARG A 386 -5.13 -36.79 -8.65
C ARG A 386 -5.91 -36.52 -9.93
N LYS A 387 -5.16 -36.39 -11.04
CA LYS A 387 -5.65 -36.02 -12.36
C LYS A 387 -6.93 -36.78 -12.76
N GLY A 388 -7.93 -36.04 -13.25
CA GLY A 388 -9.19 -36.59 -13.77
C GLY A 388 -10.06 -37.27 -12.73
N ALA A 389 -9.75 -37.16 -11.44
CA ALA A 389 -10.57 -37.74 -10.37
C ALA A 389 -11.83 -36.93 -10.10
N TYR A 390 -12.84 -37.60 -9.57
CA TYR A 390 -14.12 -37.02 -9.19
C TYR A 390 -14.37 -37.24 -7.70
N THR A 391 -15.01 -36.30 -7.02
CA THR A 391 -15.61 -36.53 -5.71
C THR A 391 -17.13 -36.47 -5.82
N GLY A 392 -17.83 -37.37 -5.13
CA GLY A 392 -19.29 -37.33 -5.09
C GLY A 392 -19.79 -36.18 -4.21
N ALA A 393 -20.90 -35.55 -4.59
CA ALA A 393 -21.50 -34.49 -3.80
C ALA A 393 -21.78 -34.90 -2.34
N GLY A 394 -21.57 -33.99 -1.38
CA GLY A 394 -21.74 -34.25 0.05
C GLY A 394 -20.68 -35.16 0.67
N SER A 395 -19.51 -35.31 0.04
CA SER A 395 -18.44 -36.18 0.52
C SER A 395 -17.45 -35.47 1.43
N VAL A 396 -17.03 -36.13 2.50
CA VAL A 396 -15.87 -35.76 3.33
C VAL A 396 -14.68 -36.60 2.87
N ILE A 397 -13.73 -35.97 2.21
CA ILE A 397 -12.54 -36.61 1.64
C ILE A 397 -11.37 -36.42 2.60
N THR A 398 -10.86 -37.51 3.16
CA THR A 398 -9.79 -37.53 4.17
C THR A 398 -8.53 -38.27 3.72
N GLU A 399 -8.59 -38.93 2.55
CA GLU A 399 -7.51 -39.72 1.94
C GLU A 399 -7.30 -39.24 0.49
N ASP A 400 -6.10 -39.48 -0.01
CA ASP A 400 -5.75 -39.18 -1.41
C ASP A 400 -6.69 -39.90 -2.37
N VAL A 401 -7.11 -39.21 -3.42
CA VAL A 401 -7.97 -39.78 -4.46
C VAL A 401 -7.10 -40.15 -5.68
N PRO A 402 -7.03 -41.42 -6.06
CA PRO A 402 -6.24 -41.87 -7.22
C PRO A 402 -6.70 -41.21 -8.54
N PRO A 403 -5.85 -41.20 -9.58
CA PRO A 403 -6.24 -40.65 -10.87
C PRO A 403 -7.47 -41.37 -11.45
N TYR A 404 -8.36 -40.61 -12.09
CA TYR A 404 -9.55 -41.08 -12.78
C TYR A 404 -10.51 -41.92 -11.91
N SER A 405 -10.48 -41.69 -10.61
CA SER A 405 -11.32 -42.41 -9.63
C SER A 405 -12.48 -41.53 -9.15
N LEU A 406 -13.57 -42.17 -8.72
CA LEU A 406 -14.66 -41.53 -8.00
C LEU A 406 -14.53 -41.79 -6.50
N ALA A 407 -14.31 -40.75 -5.71
CA ALA A 407 -14.29 -40.83 -4.26
C ALA A 407 -15.67 -40.53 -3.67
N LEU A 408 -16.15 -41.36 -2.78
CA LEU A 408 -17.43 -41.23 -2.07
C LEU A 408 -17.19 -41.33 -0.56
N GLY A 409 -17.17 -40.18 0.11
CA GLY A 409 -16.97 -40.09 1.57
C GLY A 409 -18.26 -39.71 2.32
N ARG A 410 -19.38 -40.39 2.03
CA ARG A 410 -20.69 -40.13 2.63
C ARG A 410 -21.47 -41.40 2.89
N ALA A 411 -22.42 -41.34 3.82
CA ALA A 411 -23.30 -42.45 4.10
C ALA A 411 -24.20 -42.81 2.89
N ARG A 412 -24.55 -44.10 2.77
CA ARG A 412 -25.52 -44.53 1.76
C ARG A 412 -26.91 -44.02 2.14
N GLN A 413 -27.65 -43.49 1.16
CA GLN A 413 -29.01 -43.02 1.37
C GLN A 413 -29.93 -44.16 1.87
N ILE A 414 -30.74 -43.85 2.88
CA ILE A 414 -31.81 -44.71 3.40
C ILE A 414 -33.10 -43.90 3.34
N ASN A 415 -34.13 -44.46 2.70
CA ASN A 415 -35.47 -43.90 2.70
C ASN A 415 -36.31 -44.56 3.79
N LYS A 416 -36.98 -43.77 4.64
CA LYS A 416 -37.95 -44.22 5.61
C LYS A 416 -39.35 -43.85 5.11
N GLU A 417 -40.02 -44.80 4.49
CA GLU A 417 -41.36 -44.59 3.96
C GLU A 417 -42.37 -44.30 5.07
N GLY A 418 -43.35 -43.46 4.81
CA GLY A 418 -44.41 -43.09 5.77
C GLY A 418 -43.91 -42.26 6.96
N TRP A 419 -42.69 -41.69 6.91
CA TRP A 419 -42.14 -40.82 7.96
C TRP A 419 -42.97 -39.58 8.24
N VAL A 420 -43.54 -38.94 7.21
CA VAL A 420 -44.47 -37.86 7.32
C VAL A 420 -45.86 -38.42 7.19
N LYS A 421 -46.64 -38.48 8.28
CA LYS A 421 -48.06 -38.80 8.22
C LYS A 421 -48.79 -37.63 7.57
N LYS A 422 -49.53 -37.86 6.52
CA LYS A 422 -50.56 -36.90 6.08
C LYS A 422 -51.66 -36.97 7.10
N ASP A 423 -51.93 -35.82 7.81
CA ASP A 423 -53.21 -35.67 8.51
C ASP A 423 -54.29 -35.64 7.41
N GLU A 424 -55.14 -36.68 7.40
CA GLU A 424 -56.32 -36.75 6.55
C GLU A 424 -57.41 -35.80 7.03
#